data_60c602f8200b6c1af54b5bae9e6cd260
#
_entry.id   60c602f8200b6c1af54b5bae9e6cd260
#
_cell.length_a   1.000
_cell.length_b   1.000
_cell.length_c   1.000
_cell.angle_alpha   90.00
_cell.angle_beta   90.00
_cell.angle_gamma   90.00
#
_symmetry.space_group_name_H-M   'P 1'
#
loop_
_entity.id
_entity.type
_entity.pdbx_description
1 polymer ?
#
loop_
_entity_poly.entity_id
_entity_poly.type
_entity_poly.pdbx_seq_one_letter_code
_entity_poly.pdbx_strand_id
1 'polypeptide(L)'
;MTRGANSGKRLAVIPMKDPSKAKTRLAVALTPQERKVLAEGLFQATVAKLQEALARLPGDAVDIAVVSNSPVISRIARQVGLFCIDDQDPGSLSLAVEAAAGWAAQQGYAALCVLPGDLAAPAVEDFTRLLAHPLDEASAVFCPAKDLGTNALLAPLPCPFPFRYGPKSLIAHLQAAEAAGLCAKVLPLTSLRIDVDTAEDLDHLLAHNPQALVREGAQ
;
A
#
# COMPACT_ATOMS: atom_id res chain seq x y z
N MET A 1 -21.39 0.80 26.42
CA MET A 1 -21.77 -0.11 25.32
C MET A 1 -20.59 -0.15 24.36
N THR A 2 -19.78 -1.20 24.41
CA THR A 2 -18.69 -1.45 23.45
C THR A 2 -19.34 -1.75 22.10
N ARG A 3 -19.26 -0.81 21.15
CA ARG A 3 -19.59 -1.07 19.75
C ARG A 3 -18.64 -2.16 19.26
N GLY A 4 -19.19 -3.28 18.80
CA GLY A 4 -18.42 -4.43 18.34
C GLY A 4 -17.50 -4.03 17.18
N ALA A 5 -16.35 -4.71 17.07
CA ALA A 5 -15.49 -4.59 15.92
C ALA A 5 -16.31 -4.83 14.63
N ASN A 6 -16.17 -3.93 13.65
CA ASN A 6 -16.82 -4.09 12.35
C ASN A 6 -16.24 -5.34 11.67
N SER A 7 -17.02 -6.42 11.66
CA SER A 7 -16.63 -7.73 11.09
C SER A 7 -16.82 -7.80 9.57
N GLY A 8 -17.06 -6.66 8.92
CA GLY A 8 -17.24 -6.59 7.48
C GLY A 8 -15.96 -6.81 6.69
N LYS A 9 -16.13 -7.19 5.41
CA LYS A 9 -15.01 -7.43 4.47
C LYS A 9 -14.18 -6.17 4.27
N ARG A 10 -12.87 -6.31 4.20
CA ARG A 10 -11.89 -5.24 3.98
C ARG A 10 -11.38 -5.24 2.55
N LEU A 11 -10.99 -4.08 2.05
CA LEU A 11 -10.26 -3.95 0.79
C LEU A 11 -8.84 -3.46 1.06
N ALA A 12 -7.84 -4.25 0.69
CA ALA A 12 -6.45 -3.81 0.63
C ALA A 12 -6.17 -3.23 -0.76
N VAL A 13 -5.72 -1.99 -0.85
CA VAL A 13 -5.40 -1.32 -2.11
C VAL A 13 -3.92 -0.99 -2.19
N ILE A 14 -3.34 -1.21 -3.37
CA ILE A 14 -1.96 -0.88 -3.70
C ILE A 14 -1.98 0.16 -4.82
N PRO A 15 -1.84 1.46 -4.50
CA PRO A 15 -1.72 2.49 -5.52
C PRO A 15 -0.39 2.38 -6.26
N MET A 16 -0.44 2.32 -7.60
CA MET A 16 0.75 2.17 -8.43
C MET A 16 0.70 3.10 -9.64
N LYS A 17 1.74 3.90 -9.81
CA LYS A 17 1.97 4.67 -11.03
C LYS A 17 2.56 3.78 -12.12
N ASP A 18 2.52 4.28 -13.37
CA ASP A 18 3.21 3.60 -14.46
C ASP A 18 4.70 3.39 -14.13
N PRO A 19 5.22 2.15 -14.23
CA PRO A 19 6.61 1.86 -13.87
C PRO A 19 7.65 2.66 -14.66
N SER A 20 7.32 3.08 -15.89
CA SER A 20 8.21 3.92 -16.71
C SER A 20 8.38 5.33 -16.13
N LYS A 21 7.43 5.80 -15.32
CA LYS A 21 7.43 7.10 -14.64
C LYS A 21 7.82 7.00 -13.16
N ALA A 22 8.07 5.79 -12.67
CA ALA A 22 8.38 5.55 -11.26
C ALA A 22 9.88 5.76 -10.95
N LYS A 23 10.21 5.86 -9.65
CA LYS A 23 11.58 5.84 -9.13
C LYS A 23 12.50 6.91 -9.72
N THR A 24 11.98 8.10 -10.01
CA THR A 24 12.75 9.20 -10.65
C THR A 24 13.94 9.66 -9.80
N ARG A 25 13.87 9.56 -8.46
CA ARG A 25 14.97 9.88 -7.54
C ARG A 25 16.15 8.90 -7.67
N LEU A 26 15.92 7.70 -8.20
CA LEU A 26 16.97 6.71 -8.49
C LEU A 26 17.67 6.95 -9.84
N ALA A 27 17.34 8.02 -10.58
CA ALA A 27 17.97 8.34 -11.86
C ALA A 27 19.49 8.60 -11.78
N VAL A 28 20.00 8.87 -10.57
CA VAL A 28 21.43 9.02 -10.30
C VAL A 28 22.17 7.67 -10.27
N ALA A 29 21.47 6.56 -10.03
CA ALA A 29 22.06 5.23 -9.87
C ALA A 29 21.57 4.23 -10.93
N LEU A 30 20.38 4.44 -11.51
CA LEU A 30 19.71 3.48 -12.39
C LEU A 30 19.24 4.13 -13.69
N THR A 31 19.40 3.41 -14.80
CA THR A 31 18.82 3.76 -16.09
C THR A 31 17.29 3.71 -16.05
N PRO A 32 16.58 4.36 -16.99
CA PRO A 32 15.11 4.27 -17.06
C PRO A 32 14.58 2.84 -17.11
N GLN A 33 15.28 1.95 -17.82
CA GLN A 33 14.88 0.55 -17.95
C GLN A 33 15.07 -0.22 -16.63
N GLU A 34 16.18 0.01 -15.91
CA GLU A 34 16.42 -0.61 -14.60
C GLU A 34 15.41 -0.13 -13.56
N ARG A 35 15.07 1.16 -13.54
CA ARG A 35 14.02 1.69 -12.66
C ARG A 35 12.66 1.06 -12.92
N LYS A 36 12.32 0.84 -14.19
CA LYS A 36 11.08 0.15 -14.57
C LYS A 36 11.08 -1.29 -14.08
N VAL A 37 12.16 -2.05 -14.32
CA VAL A 37 12.31 -3.44 -13.86
C VAL A 37 12.22 -3.52 -12.35
N LEU A 38 12.90 -2.62 -11.65
CA LEU A 38 12.85 -2.53 -10.19
C LEU A 38 11.43 -2.28 -9.69
N ALA A 39 10.72 -1.29 -10.25
CA ALA A 39 9.35 -0.98 -9.81
C ALA A 39 8.38 -2.15 -10.04
N GLU A 40 8.48 -2.84 -11.18
CA GLU A 40 7.69 -4.04 -11.48
C GLU A 40 8.03 -5.19 -10.51
N GLY A 41 9.31 -5.42 -10.24
CA GLY A 41 9.78 -6.48 -9.34
C GLY A 41 9.37 -6.25 -7.88
N LEU A 42 9.51 -5.02 -7.37
CA LEU A 42 9.07 -4.66 -6.02
C LEU A 42 7.56 -4.84 -5.85
N PHE A 43 6.79 -4.41 -6.85
CA PHE A 43 5.34 -4.60 -6.83
C PHE A 43 4.97 -6.09 -6.78
N GLN A 44 5.56 -6.92 -7.64
CA GLN A 44 5.29 -8.36 -7.66
C GLN A 44 5.69 -9.03 -6.33
N ALA A 45 6.85 -8.66 -5.76
CA ALA A 45 7.31 -9.19 -4.48
C ALA A 45 6.36 -8.79 -3.33
N THR A 46 5.90 -7.52 -3.31
CA THR A 46 4.94 -7.03 -2.32
C THR A 46 3.61 -7.79 -2.42
N VAL A 47 3.08 -7.96 -3.65
CA VAL A 47 1.82 -8.71 -3.88
C VAL A 47 1.96 -10.16 -3.44
N ALA A 48 3.07 -10.84 -3.76
CA ALA A 48 3.28 -12.22 -3.35
C ALA A 48 3.26 -12.37 -1.82
N LYS A 49 3.94 -11.49 -1.10
CA LYS A 49 3.93 -11.48 0.38
C LYS A 49 2.57 -11.15 0.96
N LEU A 50 1.84 -10.26 0.33
CA LEU A 50 0.48 -9.92 0.74
C LEU A 50 -0.49 -11.10 0.54
N GLN A 51 -0.37 -11.84 -0.58
CA GLN A 51 -1.16 -13.05 -0.82
C GLN A 51 -0.82 -14.16 0.19
N GLU A 52 0.47 -14.35 0.54
CA GLU A 52 0.87 -15.24 1.63
C GLU A 52 0.23 -14.84 2.98
N ALA A 53 0.15 -13.53 3.27
CA ALA A 53 -0.49 -13.03 4.48
C ALA A 53 -2.00 -13.30 4.49
N LEU A 54 -2.68 -13.12 3.35
CA LEU A 54 -4.11 -13.43 3.23
C LEU A 54 -4.42 -14.90 3.50
N ALA A 55 -3.56 -15.82 3.05
CA ALA A 55 -3.73 -17.24 3.31
C ALA A 55 -3.71 -17.60 4.80
N ARG A 56 -3.22 -16.71 5.67
CA ARG A 56 -3.21 -16.87 7.13
C ARG A 56 -4.43 -16.26 7.82
N LEU A 57 -5.26 -15.52 7.08
CA LEU A 57 -6.48 -14.90 7.61
C LEU A 57 -7.69 -15.81 7.37
N PRO A 58 -8.80 -15.61 8.11
CA PRO A 58 -10.06 -16.26 7.78
C PRO A 58 -10.45 -15.95 6.32
N GLY A 59 -10.90 -16.96 5.58
CA GLY A 59 -11.29 -16.83 4.19
C GLY A 59 -12.29 -15.69 3.99
N ASP A 60 -12.22 -15.02 2.84
CA ASP A 60 -13.08 -13.90 2.42
C ASP A 60 -13.05 -12.63 3.31
N ALA A 61 -12.14 -12.53 4.28
CA ALA A 61 -12.05 -11.35 5.14
C ALA A 61 -11.49 -10.11 4.43
N VAL A 62 -10.61 -10.29 3.44
CA VAL A 62 -9.91 -9.22 2.74
C VAL A 62 -9.77 -9.53 1.26
N ASP A 63 -10.13 -8.57 0.41
CA ASP A 63 -9.78 -8.58 -1.01
C ASP A 63 -8.55 -7.68 -1.26
N ILE A 64 -7.84 -7.92 -2.36
CA ILE A 64 -6.74 -7.07 -2.82
C ILE A 64 -7.10 -6.46 -4.17
N ALA A 65 -6.89 -5.15 -4.29
CA ALA A 65 -6.97 -4.43 -5.56
C ALA A 65 -5.71 -3.59 -5.80
N VAL A 66 -5.45 -3.32 -7.07
CA VAL A 66 -4.45 -2.33 -7.48
C VAL A 66 -5.18 -1.07 -7.92
N VAL A 67 -4.69 0.10 -7.55
CA VAL A 67 -5.24 1.40 -7.99
C VAL A 67 -4.28 1.98 -9.00
N SER A 68 -4.67 2.01 -10.28
CA SER A 68 -3.79 2.48 -11.36
C SER A 68 -4.55 2.66 -12.67
N ASN A 69 -4.15 3.66 -13.46
CA ASN A 69 -4.53 3.81 -14.87
C ASN A 69 -3.48 3.24 -15.85
N SER A 70 -2.38 2.66 -15.35
CA SER A 70 -1.33 2.09 -16.19
C SER A 70 -1.74 0.73 -16.79
N PRO A 71 -1.75 0.58 -18.14
CA PRO A 71 -2.00 -0.71 -18.78
C PRO A 71 -0.98 -1.80 -18.39
N VAL A 72 0.27 -1.39 -18.06
CA VAL A 72 1.32 -2.30 -17.61
C VAL A 72 0.96 -2.88 -16.25
N ILE A 73 0.62 -2.01 -15.28
CA ILE A 73 0.21 -2.42 -13.93
C ILE A 73 -1.07 -3.26 -13.98
N SER A 74 -2.07 -2.86 -14.76
CA SER A 74 -3.32 -3.62 -14.92
C SER A 74 -3.09 -5.02 -15.51
N ARG A 75 -2.08 -5.18 -16.37
CA ARG A 75 -1.69 -6.48 -16.89
C ARG A 75 -1.05 -7.34 -15.82
N ILE A 76 -0.07 -6.80 -15.09
CA ILE A 76 0.61 -7.51 -13.99
C ILE A 76 -0.41 -7.91 -12.92
N ALA A 77 -1.29 -7.01 -12.50
CA ALA A 77 -2.34 -7.28 -11.52
C ALA A 77 -3.20 -8.48 -11.94
N ARG A 78 -3.67 -8.49 -13.20
CA ARG A 78 -4.48 -9.61 -13.74
C ARG A 78 -3.71 -10.93 -13.78
N GLN A 79 -2.41 -10.92 -14.09
CA GLN A 79 -1.57 -12.13 -14.11
C GLN A 79 -1.45 -12.78 -12.73
N VAL A 80 -1.50 -11.98 -11.66
CA VAL A 80 -1.45 -12.47 -10.27
C VAL A 80 -2.85 -12.57 -9.62
N GLY A 81 -3.91 -12.51 -10.42
CA GLY A 81 -5.29 -12.71 -9.95
C GLY A 81 -5.90 -11.52 -9.21
N LEU A 82 -5.34 -10.33 -9.33
CA LEU A 82 -5.88 -9.11 -8.73
C LEU A 82 -6.73 -8.31 -9.73
N PHE A 83 -7.73 -7.60 -9.21
CA PHE A 83 -8.44 -6.62 -10.02
C PHE A 83 -7.80 -5.23 -9.89
N CYS A 84 -8.09 -4.36 -10.85
CA CYS A 84 -7.55 -3.02 -10.90
C CYS A 84 -8.71 -2.00 -10.83
N ILE A 85 -8.59 -1.04 -9.93
CA ILE A 85 -9.44 0.13 -9.85
C ILE A 85 -8.75 1.22 -10.66
N ASP A 86 -9.43 1.76 -11.67
CA ASP A 86 -8.93 2.87 -12.47
C ASP A 86 -8.98 4.16 -11.64
N ASP A 87 -7.85 4.79 -11.43
CA ASP A 87 -7.72 6.05 -10.69
C ASP A 87 -8.01 7.29 -11.54
N GLN A 88 -8.25 7.12 -12.85
CA GLN A 88 -8.57 8.19 -13.81
C GLN A 88 -7.53 9.33 -13.84
N ASP A 89 -6.27 9.04 -13.51
CA ASP A 89 -5.15 10.00 -13.44
C ASP A 89 -5.43 11.20 -12.51
N PRO A 90 -5.64 10.97 -11.21
CA PRO A 90 -6.08 12.02 -10.28
C PRO A 90 -4.98 13.06 -9.97
N GLY A 91 -3.79 12.92 -10.53
CA GLY A 91 -2.65 13.83 -10.33
C GLY A 91 -1.93 13.67 -8.99
N SER A 92 -2.52 13.00 -7.98
CA SER A 92 -1.90 12.77 -6.68
C SER A 92 -2.29 11.43 -6.06
N LEU A 93 -1.40 10.90 -5.19
CA LEU A 93 -1.68 9.68 -4.43
C LEU A 93 -2.93 9.83 -3.53
N SER A 94 -3.10 11.01 -2.90
CA SER A 94 -4.26 11.26 -2.04
C SER A 94 -5.57 11.10 -2.79
N LEU A 95 -5.68 11.69 -3.98
CA LEU A 95 -6.89 11.60 -4.80
C LEU A 95 -7.13 10.19 -5.35
N ALA A 96 -6.07 9.46 -5.71
CA ALA A 96 -6.17 8.05 -6.10
C ALA A 96 -6.75 7.19 -4.98
N VAL A 97 -6.27 7.39 -3.76
CA VAL A 97 -6.76 6.67 -2.58
C VAL A 97 -8.19 7.10 -2.22
N GLU A 98 -8.54 8.38 -2.34
CA GLU A 98 -9.92 8.87 -2.16
C GLU A 98 -10.88 8.22 -3.15
N ALA A 99 -10.52 8.14 -4.43
CA ALA A 99 -11.32 7.47 -5.45
C ALA A 99 -11.53 5.98 -5.12
N ALA A 100 -10.45 5.29 -4.72
CA ALA A 100 -10.52 3.89 -4.30
C ALA A 100 -11.38 3.69 -3.04
N ALA A 101 -11.30 4.58 -2.05
CA ALA A 101 -12.13 4.56 -0.85
C ALA A 101 -13.61 4.76 -1.18
N GLY A 102 -13.92 5.70 -2.06
CA GLY A 102 -15.28 5.94 -2.54
C GLY A 102 -15.86 4.73 -3.27
N TRP A 103 -15.07 4.12 -4.16
CA TRP A 103 -15.44 2.90 -4.85
C TRP A 103 -15.67 1.75 -3.87
N ALA A 104 -14.74 1.53 -2.93
CA ALA A 104 -14.84 0.46 -1.94
C ALA A 104 -16.08 0.60 -1.04
N ALA A 105 -16.41 1.82 -0.60
CA ALA A 105 -17.62 2.08 0.18
C ALA A 105 -18.89 1.74 -0.60
N GLN A 106 -18.94 2.08 -1.91
CA GLN A 106 -20.06 1.73 -2.79
C GLN A 106 -20.19 0.22 -3.01
N GLN A 107 -19.09 -0.55 -2.97
CA GLN A 107 -19.09 -2.00 -3.04
C GLN A 107 -19.41 -2.68 -1.71
N GLY A 108 -19.62 -1.93 -0.64
CA GLY A 108 -20.01 -2.46 0.68
C GLY A 108 -18.84 -2.95 1.53
N TYR A 109 -17.59 -2.59 1.20
CA TYR A 109 -16.45 -2.87 2.09
C TYR A 109 -16.55 -2.05 3.38
N ALA A 110 -16.21 -2.68 4.49
CA ALA A 110 -16.27 -2.06 5.81
C ALA A 110 -15.03 -1.25 6.17
N ALA A 111 -13.90 -1.54 5.52
CA ALA A 111 -12.64 -0.85 5.76
C ALA A 111 -11.73 -0.88 4.53
N LEU A 112 -10.88 0.16 4.41
CA LEU A 112 -9.82 0.28 3.43
C LEU A 112 -8.47 0.12 4.12
N CYS A 113 -7.63 -0.77 3.59
CA CYS A 113 -6.20 -0.85 3.92
C CYS A 113 -5.39 -0.34 2.73
N VAL A 114 -4.64 0.74 2.89
CA VAL A 114 -3.74 1.26 1.83
C VAL A 114 -2.34 0.76 2.11
N LEU A 115 -1.69 0.21 1.09
CA LEU A 115 -0.36 -0.40 1.17
C LEU A 115 0.54 0.13 0.05
N PRO A 116 1.84 0.35 0.31
CA PRO A 116 2.80 0.67 -0.76
C PRO A 116 3.10 -0.58 -1.60
N GLY A 117 3.38 -0.38 -2.89
CA GLY A 117 3.73 -1.45 -3.81
C GLY A 117 5.24 -1.64 -4.00
N ASP A 118 6.08 -0.97 -3.20
CA ASP A 118 7.51 -0.81 -3.47
C ASP A 118 8.39 -0.93 -2.22
N LEU A 119 7.94 -1.76 -1.28
CA LEU A 119 8.67 -2.05 -0.03
C LEU A 119 9.98 -2.79 -0.30
N ALA A 120 11.01 -2.44 0.45
CA ALA A 120 12.35 -3.04 0.32
C ALA A 120 12.37 -4.51 0.79
N ALA A 121 11.73 -4.81 1.91
CA ALA A 121 11.77 -6.15 2.53
C ALA A 121 10.46 -6.45 3.29
N PRO A 122 9.31 -6.55 2.60
CA PRO A 122 8.02 -6.79 3.27
C PRO A 122 7.98 -8.18 3.90
N ALA A 123 7.48 -8.25 5.14
CA ALA A 123 7.27 -9.50 5.87
C ALA A 123 5.79 -9.87 5.93
N VAL A 124 5.52 -11.15 5.75
CA VAL A 124 4.16 -11.73 5.80
C VAL A 124 3.50 -11.46 7.15
N GLU A 125 4.28 -11.54 8.23
CA GLU A 125 3.85 -11.33 9.61
C GLU A 125 3.30 -9.92 9.83
N ASP A 126 3.97 -8.89 9.29
CA ASP A 126 3.56 -7.51 9.44
C ASP A 126 2.31 -7.20 8.61
N PHE A 127 2.20 -7.74 7.39
CA PHE A 127 0.95 -7.66 6.63
C PHE A 127 -0.20 -8.36 7.36
N THR A 128 0.03 -9.57 7.88
CA THR A 128 -0.99 -10.30 8.64
C THR A 128 -1.45 -9.49 9.86
N ARG A 129 -0.50 -8.90 10.62
CA ARG A 129 -0.83 -8.06 11.79
C ARG A 129 -1.65 -6.83 11.42
N LEU A 130 -1.31 -6.17 10.30
CA LEU A 130 -2.06 -5.00 9.84
C LEU A 130 -3.46 -5.39 9.37
N LEU A 131 -3.56 -6.40 8.51
CA LEU A 131 -4.82 -6.83 7.93
C LEU A 131 -5.77 -7.44 8.96
N ALA A 132 -5.24 -8.11 10.00
CA ALA A 132 -6.02 -8.64 11.12
C ALA A 132 -6.26 -7.62 12.25
N HIS A 133 -5.66 -6.42 12.16
CA HIS A 133 -5.74 -5.45 13.26
C HIS A 133 -7.20 -5.11 13.59
N PRO A 134 -7.62 -5.19 14.85
CA PRO A 134 -8.98 -4.80 15.25
C PRO A 134 -9.27 -3.35 14.85
N LEU A 135 -10.33 -3.15 14.11
CA LEU A 135 -10.79 -1.83 13.67
C LEU A 135 -12.26 -1.68 14.06
N ASP A 136 -12.59 -0.54 14.64
CA ASP A 136 -13.95 -0.08 14.88
C ASP A 136 -14.21 1.21 14.08
N GLU A 137 -15.46 1.64 14.03
CA GLU A 137 -15.87 2.86 13.31
C GLU A 137 -15.26 4.16 13.89
N ALA A 138 -14.71 4.09 15.10
CA ALA A 138 -14.13 5.22 15.82
C ALA A 138 -12.60 5.20 15.84
N SER A 139 -11.94 4.36 15.04
CA SER A 139 -10.48 4.28 15.02
C SER A 139 -9.92 4.17 13.62
N ALA A 140 -8.68 4.65 13.44
CA ALA A 140 -7.86 4.44 12.25
C ALA A 140 -6.43 4.07 12.67
N VAL A 141 -5.74 3.27 11.84
CA VAL A 141 -4.39 2.76 12.12
C VAL A 141 -3.43 3.29 11.05
N PHE A 142 -2.28 3.78 11.48
CA PHE A 142 -1.26 4.36 10.61
C PHE A 142 0.09 3.70 10.85
N CYS A 143 0.72 3.21 9.79
CA CYS A 143 2.05 2.61 9.81
C CYS A 143 3.06 3.63 9.30
N PRO A 144 3.99 4.10 10.15
CA PRO A 144 4.96 5.13 9.77
C PRO A 144 6.01 4.60 8.80
N ALA A 145 6.37 5.43 7.81
CA ALA A 145 7.60 5.31 7.04
C ALA A 145 8.81 5.81 7.85
N LYS A 146 10.03 5.60 7.33
CA LYS A 146 11.28 6.05 7.98
C LYS A 146 11.40 7.58 8.08
N ASP A 147 10.77 8.31 7.16
CA ASP A 147 10.83 9.77 6.99
C ASP A 147 9.63 10.52 7.61
N LEU A 148 8.84 9.85 8.46
CA LEU A 148 7.56 10.34 8.99
C LEU A 148 6.44 10.43 7.92
N GLY A 149 6.61 9.75 6.79
CA GLY A 149 5.54 9.43 5.86
C GLY A 149 4.59 8.37 6.42
N THR A 150 3.55 8.06 5.66
CA THR A 150 2.60 6.97 5.95
C THR A 150 2.76 5.90 4.88
N ASN A 151 3.40 4.78 5.19
CA ASN A 151 3.54 3.68 4.25
C ASN A 151 2.27 2.83 4.18
N ALA A 152 1.64 2.56 5.31
CA ALA A 152 0.35 1.89 5.28
C ALA A 152 -0.66 2.54 6.22
N LEU A 153 -1.92 2.40 5.92
CA LEU A 153 -3.01 2.79 6.82
C LEU A 153 -4.20 1.83 6.70
N LEU A 154 -4.97 1.73 7.77
CA LEU A 154 -6.23 1.01 7.81
C LEU A 154 -7.30 1.95 8.40
N ALA A 155 -8.35 2.23 7.64
CA ALA A 155 -9.42 3.15 8.00
C ALA A 155 -10.80 2.53 7.78
N PRO A 156 -11.83 2.93 8.56
CA PRO A 156 -13.20 2.52 8.32
C PRO A 156 -13.74 3.14 7.02
N LEU A 157 -14.74 2.50 6.44
CA LEU A 157 -15.46 3.02 5.29
C LEU A 157 -16.94 3.27 5.65
N PRO A 158 -17.52 4.37 5.16
CA PRO A 158 -16.89 5.48 4.45
C PRO A 158 -15.82 6.18 5.30
N CYS A 159 -14.67 6.53 4.68
CA CYS A 159 -13.58 7.17 5.41
C CYS A 159 -13.99 8.60 5.83
N PRO A 160 -13.96 8.95 7.13
CA PRO A 160 -14.47 10.24 7.59
C PRO A 160 -13.44 11.36 7.52
N PHE A 161 -12.19 11.10 7.09
CA PHE A 161 -11.13 12.08 6.95
C PHE A 161 -10.49 12.04 5.56
N PRO A 162 -9.94 13.16 5.07
CA PRO A 162 -9.24 13.22 3.80
C PRO A 162 -7.87 12.56 3.89
N PHE A 163 -7.45 11.88 2.82
CA PHE A 163 -6.09 11.37 2.73
C PHE A 163 -5.10 12.50 2.47
N ARG A 164 -3.96 12.49 3.16
CA ARG A 164 -2.96 13.56 3.19
C ARG A 164 -1.56 13.01 2.90
N TYR A 165 -1.40 12.30 1.77
CA TYR A 165 -0.09 11.81 1.35
C TYR A 165 0.82 12.95 0.89
N GLY A 166 2.11 12.84 1.22
CA GLY A 166 3.15 13.83 0.93
C GLY A 166 4.20 13.85 2.05
N PRO A 167 5.08 14.85 2.07
CA PRO A 167 6.11 14.96 3.11
C PRO A 167 5.49 14.97 4.51
N LYS A 168 6.02 14.13 5.41
CA LYS A 168 5.54 14.01 6.82
C LYS A 168 4.05 13.66 6.91
N SER A 169 3.53 12.89 5.97
CA SER A 169 2.09 12.56 5.87
C SER A 169 1.53 11.85 7.10
N LEU A 170 2.35 11.18 7.91
CA LEU A 170 1.91 10.59 9.17
C LEU A 170 1.27 11.64 10.10
N ILE A 171 1.94 12.77 10.29
CA ILE A 171 1.43 13.84 11.16
C ILE A 171 0.11 14.39 10.61
N ALA A 172 0.06 14.64 9.30
CA ALA A 172 -1.15 15.15 8.65
C ALA A 172 -2.34 14.17 8.72
N HIS A 173 -2.07 12.86 8.58
CA HIS A 173 -3.11 11.84 8.72
C HIS A 173 -3.62 11.70 10.17
N LEU A 174 -2.71 11.70 11.16
CA LEU A 174 -3.10 11.65 12.58
C LEU A 174 -4.02 12.83 12.94
N GLN A 175 -3.61 14.04 12.56
CA GLN A 175 -4.41 15.26 12.79
C GLN A 175 -5.77 15.21 12.07
N ALA A 176 -5.81 14.72 10.83
CA ALA A 176 -7.05 14.62 10.07
C ALA A 176 -8.03 13.60 10.70
N ALA A 177 -7.52 12.45 11.15
CA ALA A 177 -8.32 11.43 11.83
C ALA A 177 -8.85 11.93 13.19
N GLU A 178 -8.00 12.57 14.00
CA GLU A 178 -8.41 13.16 15.28
C GLU A 178 -9.45 14.28 15.09
N ALA A 179 -9.27 15.14 14.08
CA ALA A 179 -10.24 16.20 13.75
C ALA A 179 -11.60 15.63 13.31
N ALA A 180 -11.60 14.42 12.74
CA ALA A 180 -12.82 13.68 12.40
C ALA A 180 -13.40 12.86 13.56
N GLY A 181 -12.82 12.97 14.77
CA GLY A 181 -13.29 12.29 15.97
C GLY A 181 -12.84 10.83 16.10
N LEU A 182 -11.86 10.39 15.30
CA LEU A 182 -11.31 9.05 15.39
C LEU A 182 -10.16 8.95 16.40
N CYS A 183 -10.02 7.79 17.02
CA CYS A 183 -8.82 7.40 17.73
C CYS A 183 -7.73 7.01 16.72
N ALA A 184 -6.74 7.88 16.50
CA ALA A 184 -5.62 7.64 15.60
C ALA A 184 -4.58 6.76 16.30
N LYS A 185 -4.40 5.53 15.82
CA LYS A 185 -3.46 4.54 16.36
C LYS A 185 -2.23 4.45 15.48
N VAL A 186 -1.03 4.52 16.06
CA VAL A 186 0.23 4.28 15.33
C VAL A 186 0.65 2.83 15.54
N LEU A 187 0.82 2.10 14.43
CA LEU A 187 1.29 0.71 14.42
C LEU A 187 2.65 0.64 13.69
N PRO A 188 3.77 0.66 14.44
CA PRO A 188 5.09 0.60 13.83
C PRO A 188 5.42 -0.84 13.40
N LEU A 189 5.24 -1.14 12.12
CA LEU A 189 5.58 -2.42 11.50
C LEU A 189 6.92 -2.28 10.78
N THR A 190 7.94 -2.98 11.26
CA THR A 190 9.33 -2.77 10.86
C THR A 190 9.54 -3.01 9.36
N SER A 191 8.94 -4.05 8.81
CA SER A 191 9.11 -4.42 7.39
C SER A 191 8.34 -3.49 6.43
N LEU A 192 7.41 -2.67 6.94
CA LEU A 192 6.65 -1.71 6.14
C LEU A 192 7.23 -0.28 6.19
N ARG A 193 8.40 -0.09 6.82
CA ARG A 193 8.97 1.25 7.04
C ARG A 193 9.74 1.81 5.87
N ILE A 194 10.26 0.96 4.98
CA ILE A 194 11.19 1.35 3.92
C ILE A 194 10.58 1.01 2.57
N ASP A 195 10.17 2.02 1.84
CA ASP A 195 9.92 2.02 0.42
C ASP A 195 11.21 2.40 -0.33
N VAL A 196 11.43 1.82 -1.51
CA VAL A 196 12.70 1.98 -2.24
C VAL A 196 12.66 3.22 -3.13
N ASP A 197 12.96 4.40 -2.59
CA ASP A 197 12.87 5.67 -3.32
C ASP A 197 14.21 6.37 -3.55
N THR A 198 15.22 6.11 -2.72
CA THR A 198 16.53 6.74 -2.76
C THR A 198 17.65 5.72 -2.99
N ALA A 199 18.87 6.19 -3.30
CA ALA A 199 20.03 5.30 -3.44
C ALA A 199 20.32 4.51 -2.15
N GLU A 200 20.12 5.14 -0.97
CA GLU A 200 20.26 4.47 0.32
C GLU A 200 19.24 3.33 0.49
N ASP A 201 17.98 3.53 0.04
CA ASP A 201 16.96 2.48 0.07
C ASP A 201 17.29 1.33 -0.89
N LEU A 202 17.87 1.68 -2.04
CA LEU A 202 18.35 0.69 -3.01
C LEU A 202 19.49 -0.14 -2.43
N ASP A 203 20.46 0.48 -1.75
CA ASP A 203 21.54 -0.24 -1.05
C ASP A 203 20.97 -1.17 0.02
N HIS A 204 19.96 -0.69 0.79
CA HIS A 204 19.27 -1.52 1.77
C HIS A 204 18.56 -2.71 1.12
N LEU A 205 17.86 -2.49 0.01
CA LEU A 205 17.22 -3.57 -0.76
C LEU A 205 18.26 -4.60 -1.22
N LEU A 206 19.36 -4.16 -1.85
CA LEU A 206 20.37 -5.04 -2.41
C LEU A 206 21.12 -5.84 -1.34
N ALA A 207 21.28 -5.28 -0.14
CA ALA A 207 21.83 -6.01 1.01
C ALA A 207 20.95 -7.20 1.42
N HIS A 208 19.63 -7.11 1.25
CA HIS A 208 18.68 -8.17 1.61
C HIS A 208 18.27 -9.04 0.40
N ASN A 209 18.32 -8.49 -0.80
CA ASN A 209 17.99 -9.17 -2.05
C ASN A 209 18.93 -8.72 -3.18
N PRO A 210 20.14 -9.31 -3.30
CA PRO A 210 21.11 -8.93 -4.32
C PRO A 210 20.63 -9.10 -5.77
N GLN A 211 19.58 -9.90 -5.98
CA GLN A 211 19.03 -10.18 -7.31
C GLN A 211 17.86 -9.27 -7.70
N ALA A 212 17.49 -8.28 -6.86
CA ALA A 212 16.34 -7.42 -7.09
C ALA A 212 16.35 -6.65 -8.43
N LEU A 213 17.51 -6.45 -9.04
CA LEU A 213 17.69 -5.80 -10.35
C LEU A 213 17.86 -6.81 -11.50
N VAL A 214 17.98 -8.10 -11.20
CA VAL A 214 18.18 -9.15 -12.22
C VAL A 214 16.81 -9.69 -12.59
N ARG A 215 16.40 -9.55 -13.86
CA ARG A 215 15.28 -10.37 -14.36
C ARG A 215 15.75 -11.82 -14.40
N GLU A 216 15.05 -12.74 -13.77
CA GLU A 216 15.12 -14.14 -14.15
C GLU A 216 14.81 -14.19 -15.64
N GLY A 217 15.76 -14.71 -16.43
CA GLY A 217 15.75 -14.66 -17.88
C GLY A 217 14.43 -15.18 -18.44
N ALA A 218 13.85 -14.42 -19.35
CA ALA A 218 12.88 -14.93 -20.30
C ALA A 218 13.56 -16.04 -21.10
N GLN A 219 13.31 -17.29 -20.75
CA GLN A 219 13.50 -18.45 -21.60
C GLN A 219 12.26 -18.62 -22.48
#